data_abc6c82e2634d5802d02d28760d2725b
#
_entry.id   abc6c82e2634d5802d02d28760d2725b
#
_cell.length_a   1.000
_cell.length_b   1.000
_cell.length_c   1.000
_cell.angle_alpha   90.00
_cell.angle_beta   90.00
_cell.angle_gamma   90.00
#
_symmetry.space_group_name_H-M   'P 1'
#
loop_
_entity.id
_entity.type
_entity.pdbx_description
1 polymer ?
#
loop_
_entity_poly.entity_id
_entity_poly.type
_entity_poly.pdbx_seq_one_letter_code
_entity_poly.pdbx_strand_id
1 'polypeptide(L)'
;MFHPVRVSHDSKSLCFLWTDNIHSKHPPYVLKMLVHIFGAKDSMTCCCYALQRTLGDHSHLMSALAYETILKSFYANDLLRSVATVEGGIELVRGLMEVLKRTGFRITKFVSNSKEVLDSIPAEDISPKASIHLDADGLERLLGAKWDIPSDTFTFTYNFIDAPSSKRGILKVTRSLFDPLGILVAFILIAKLLLQELRRLGFDWDTELQTSSHTGSDGRRQQTMLAVCVFHGASIQQESRYLPFSSTYL
;
A
#
# COMPACT_ATOMS: atom_id res chain seq x y z
N MET A 1 -8.49 -11.82 2.14
CA MET A 1 -8.34 -11.60 3.59
C MET A 1 -9.67 -11.54 4.35
N PHE A 2 -10.72 -10.90 3.85
CA PHE A 2 -11.99 -10.76 4.58
C PHE A 2 -12.86 -12.01 4.65
N HIS A 3 -12.77 -12.93 3.71
CA HIS A 3 -13.58 -14.14 3.64
C HIS A 3 -13.60 -15.04 4.90
N PRO A 4 -12.48 -15.25 5.62
CA PRO A 4 -12.52 -16.07 6.83
C PRO A 4 -13.07 -15.31 8.05
N VAL A 5 -13.12 -13.99 8.02
CA VAL A 5 -13.54 -13.18 9.17
C VAL A 5 -15.05 -13.00 9.14
N ARG A 6 -15.73 -13.75 9.98
CA ARG A 6 -17.21 -13.75 10.05
C ARG A 6 -17.73 -12.58 10.85
N VAL A 7 -18.87 -12.05 10.42
CA VAL A 7 -19.65 -11.05 11.16
C VAL A 7 -20.49 -11.77 12.22
N SER A 8 -20.67 -11.15 13.40
CA SER A 8 -21.55 -11.69 14.44
C SER A 8 -22.95 -11.97 13.88
N HIS A 9 -23.51 -13.10 14.29
CA HIS A 9 -24.88 -13.49 13.89
C HIS A 9 -25.91 -12.43 14.25
N ASP A 10 -25.75 -11.75 15.39
CA ASP A 10 -26.69 -10.75 15.89
C ASP A 10 -26.47 -9.34 15.32
N SER A 11 -25.41 -9.16 14.51
CA SER A 11 -25.16 -7.86 13.89
C SER A 11 -26.28 -7.52 12.88
N LYS A 12 -26.92 -6.40 13.05
CA LYS A 12 -27.86 -5.82 12.09
C LYS A 12 -27.15 -4.94 11.04
N SER A 13 -25.86 -4.77 11.17
CA SER A 13 -25.02 -4.09 10.19
C SER A 13 -24.81 -4.98 8.96
N LEU A 14 -24.42 -4.41 7.86
CA LEU A 14 -24.12 -5.15 6.62
C LEU A 14 -25.34 -5.91 6.04
N CYS A 15 -26.55 -5.41 6.26
CA CYS A 15 -27.74 -5.86 5.55
C CYS A 15 -27.91 -5.05 4.25
N PHE A 16 -28.46 -5.70 3.24
CA PHE A 16 -28.75 -5.08 1.95
C PHE A 16 -30.04 -5.67 1.37
N LEU A 17 -30.65 -4.92 0.46
CA LEU A 17 -31.86 -5.37 -0.24
C LEU A 17 -31.43 -6.09 -1.53
N TRP A 18 -32.05 -7.23 -1.79
CA TRP A 18 -31.84 -8.01 -2.98
C TRP A 18 -33.15 -8.29 -3.70
N THR A 19 -33.16 -8.26 -5.01
CA THR A 19 -34.27 -8.70 -5.83
C THR A 19 -33.75 -9.50 -7.01
N ASP A 20 -34.41 -10.61 -7.33
CA ASP A 20 -34.04 -11.44 -8.46
C ASP A 20 -34.43 -10.77 -9.80
N ASN A 21 -35.40 -9.89 -9.77
CA ASN A 21 -35.84 -9.13 -10.93
C ASN A 21 -36.29 -7.73 -10.49
N ILE A 22 -35.68 -6.70 -11.12
CA ILE A 22 -36.02 -5.28 -10.88
C ILE A 22 -37.50 -4.96 -11.17
N HIS A 23 -38.13 -5.70 -12.09
CA HIS A 23 -39.54 -5.54 -12.45
C HIS A 23 -40.48 -6.44 -11.64
N SER A 24 -39.97 -7.17 -10.65
CA SER A 24 -40.77 -8.01 -9.77
C SER A 24 -41.74 -7.17 -8.95
N LYS A 25 -42.98 -7.65 -8.85
CA LYS A 25 -44.00 -7.07 -7.92
C LYS A 25 -43.78 -7.54 -6.47
N HIS A 26 -42.86 -8.49 -6.23
CA HIS A 26 -42.55 -8.95 -4.89
C HIS A 26 -41.60 -7.96 -4.20
N PRO A 27 -41.77 -7.74 -2.89
CA PRO A 27 -40.86 -6.92 -2.12
C PRO A 27 -39.44 -7.52 -2.16
N PRO A 28 -38.39 -6.69 -2.14
CA PRO A 28 -37.00 -7.18 -2.09
C PRO A 28 -36.71 -7.93 -0.79
N TYR A 29 -35.83 -8.91 -0.88
CA TYR A 29 -35.35 -9.65 0.29
C TYR A 29 -34.33 -8.81 1.05
N VAL A 30 -34.37 -8.93 2.37
CA VAL A 30 -33.29 -8.41 3.21
C VAL A 30 -32.26 -9.52 3.39
N LEU A 31 -31.11 -9.36 2.75
CA LEU A 31 -29.96 -10.27 2.90
C LEU A 31 -28.93 -9.65 3.82
N LYS A 32 -28.12 -10.49 4.43
CA LYS A 32 -27.07 -10.10 5.35
C LYS A 32 -25.73 -10.72 4.91
N MET A 33 -24.68 -9.91 4.88
CA MET A 33 -23.34 -10.42 4.70
C MET A 33 -22.91 -11.22 5.93
N LEU A 34 -22.40 -12.42 5.71
CA LEU A 34 -21.89 -13.30 6.77
C LEU A 34 -20.41 -13.08 7.09
N VAL A 35 -19.75 -12.32 6.25
CA VAL A 35 -18.32 -11.99 6.38
C VAL A 35 -18.11 -10.48 6.27
N HIS A 36 -16.99 -10.00 6.77
CA HIS A 36 -16.60 -8.62 6.59
C HIS A 36 -16.39 -8.28 5.10
N ILE A 37 -16.76 -7.05 4.73
CA ILE A 37 -16.71 -6.56 3.35
C ILE A 37 -15.67 -5.45 3.19
N PHE A 38 -15.20 -5.26 1.96
CA PHE A 38 -14.38 -4.10 1.63
C PHE A 38 -15.19 -2.81 1.77
N GLY A 39 -14.56 -1.76 2.30
CA GLY A 39 -15.15 -0.42 2.42
C GLY A 39 -15.90 -0.16 3.72
N ALA A 40 -16.21 -1.16 4.55
CA ALA A 40 -16.69 -0.90 5.89
C ALA A 40 -15.55 -0.39 6.78
N LYS A 41 -15.86 0.61 7.61
CA LYS A 41 -14.86 1.38 8.39
C LYS A 41 -14.00 0.51 9.31
N ASP A 42 -14.58 -0.51 9.89
CA ASP A 42 -13.99 -1.40 10.88
C ASP A 42 -13.49 -2.73 10.30
N SER A 43 -13.84 -3.07 9.06
CA SER A 43 -13.50 -4.36 8.46
C SER A 43 -12.01 -4.64 8.45
N MET A 44 -11.19 -3.63 8.15
CA MET A 44 -9.73 -3.78 8.15
C MET A 44 -9.20 -4.10 9.54
N THR A 45 -9.65 -3.36 10.55
CA THR A 45 -9.26 -3.58 11.95
C THR A 45 -9.66 -4.97 12.43
N CYS A 46 -10.87 -5.42 12.10
CA CYS A 46 -11.34 -6.77 12.43
C CYS A 46 -10.48 -7.85 11.76
N CYS A 47 -10.11 -7.66 10.50
CA CYS A 47 -9.25 -8.61 9.80
C CYS A 47 -7.83 -8.65 10.36
N CYS A 48 -7.23 -7.51 10.66
CA CYS A 48 -5.93 -7.44 11.32
C CYS A 48 -5.97 -8.10 12.70
N TYR A 49 -7.03 -7.85 13.48
CA TYR A 49 -7.21 -8.50 14.79
C TYR A 49 -7.35 -10.02 14.66
N ALA A 50 -8.16 -10.52 13.70
CA ALA A 50 -8.32 -11.94 13.47
C ALA A 50 -6.99 -12.61 13.05
N LEU A 51 -6.18 -11.91 12.21
CA LEU A 51 -4.85 -12.36 11.86
C LEU A 51 -3.91 -12.42 13.07
N GLN A 52 -3.92 -11.38 13.91
CA GLN A 52 -3.12 -11.37 15.14
C GLN A 52 -3.61 -12.41 16.16
N ARG A 53 -4.91 -12.69 16.21
CA ARG A 53 -5.46 -13.74 17.07
C ARG A 53 -4.89 -15.12 16.72
N THR A 54 -4.58 -15.36 15.43
CA THR A 54 -3.88 -16.56 14.98
C THR A 54 -2.58 -16.81 15.74
N LEU A 55 -1.85 -15.73 16.12
CA LEU A 55 -0.63 -15.84 16.92
C LEU A 55 -0.89 -16.43 18.32
N GLY A 56 -1.98 -15.96 18.97
CA GLY A 56 -2.36 -16.48 20.28
C GLY A 56 -2.77 -17.94 20.26
N ASP A 57 -3.51 -18.33 19.24
CA ASP A 57 -4.10 -19.66 19.15
C ASP A 57 -3.11 -20.71 18.63
N HIS A 58 -2.10 -20.33 17.83
CA HIS A 58 -1.20 -21.25 17.12
C HIS A 58 0.29 -20.93 17.29
N SER A 59 0.68 -20.15 18.31
CA SER A 59 2.07 -19.76 18.54
C SER A 59 3.04 -20.93 18.67
N HIS A 60 2.56 -22.05 19.22
CA HIS A 60 3.34 -23.28 19.42
C HIS A 60 3.71 -24.01 18.10
N LEU A 61 3.09 -23.64 16.99
CA LEU A 61 3.35 -24.20 15.66
C LEU A 61 4.23 -23.29 14.79
N MET A 62 4.64 -22.13 15.32
CA MET A 62 5.35 -21.11 14.54
C MET A 62 6.81 -21.03 14.93
N SER A 63 7.68 -20.80 13.95
CA SER A 63 9.01 -20.29 14.20
C SER A 63 8.91 -18.84 14.71
N ALA A 64 9.95 -18.38 15.43
CA ALA A 64 10.01 -16.99 15.90
C ALA A 64 9.90 -15.99 14.74
N LEU A 65 10.47 -16.33 13.58
CA LEU A 65 10.42 -15.52 12.37
C LEU A 65 9.00 -15.43 11.79
N ALA A 66 8.27 -16.53 11.73
CA ALA A 66 6.88 -16.55 11.27
C ALA A 66 5.96 -15.75 12.21
N TYR A 67 6.15 -15.91 13.52
CA TYR A 67 5.43 -15.14 14.54
C TYR A 67 5.64 -13.62 14.36
N GLU A 68 6.91 -13.19 14.29
CA GLU A 68 7.25 -11.79 14.10
C GLU A 68 6.71 -11.24 12.76
N THR A 69 6.74 -12.05 11.70
CA THR A 69 6.24 -11.67 10.38
C THR A 69 4.73 -11.41 10.41
N ILE A 70 3.94 -12.27 11.03
CA ILE A 70 2.50 -12.04 11.17
C ILE A 70 2.21 -10.81 12.02
N LEU A 71 3.00 -10.57 13.04
CA LEU A 71 2.80 -9.44 13.96
C LEU A 71 3.13 -8.09 13.32
N LYS A 72 4.20 -8.02 12.50
CA LYS A 72 4.79 -6.72 12.11
C LYS A 72 4.80 -6.45 10.60
N SER A 73 4.65 -7.48 9.76
CA SER A 73 4.94 -7.35 8.33
C SER A 73 3.69 -7.35 7.44
N PHE A 74 2.51 -7.48 8.03
CA PHE A 74 1.25 -7.32 7.29
C PHE A 74 0.80 -5.87 7.26
N TYR A 75 0.52 -5.38 6.06
CA TYR A 75 -0.17 -4.13 5.82
C TYR A 75 -1.47 -4.41 5.07
N ALA A 76 -2.58 -4.31 5.76
CA ALA A 76 -3.88 -4.73 5.22
C ALA A 76 -3.86 -6.21 4.80
N ASN A 77 -3.94 -6.46 3.50
CA ASN A 77 -3.92 -7.79 2.88
C ASN A 77 -2.59 -8.14 2.22
N ASP A 78 -1.62 -7.27 2.30
CA ASP A 78 -0.30 -7.46 1.71
C ASP A 78 0.74 -7.78 2.79
N LEU A 79 1.67 -8.65 2.48
CA LEU A 79 2.80 -9.02 3.32
C LEU A 79 4.10 -8.61 2.61
N LEU A 80 4.97 -7.94 3.35
CA LEU A 80 6.33 -7.67 2.90
C LEU A 80 7.31 -8.08 4.00
N ARG A 81 8.20 -8.98 3.69
CA ARG A 81 9.25 -9.43 4.61
C ARG A 81 10.55 -9.68 3.86
N SER A 82 11.64 -9.19 4.41
CA SER A 82 12.98 -9.58 3.98
C SER A 82 13.60 -10.58 4.95
N VAL A 83 14.41 -11.49 4.43
CA VAL A 83 15.13 -12.51 5.17
C VAL A 83 16.59 -12.54 4.73
N ALA A 84 17.46 -13.02 5.62
CA ALA A 84 18.90 -13.00 5.35
C ALA A 84 19.37 -14.13 4.44
N THR A 85 18.61 -15.24 4.36
CA THR A 85 18.99 -16.44 3.59
C THR A 85 17.81 -17.01 2.83
N VAL A 86 18.08 -17.74 1.76
CA VAL A 86 17.08 -18.42 0.94
C VAL A 86 16.37 -19.51 1.75
N GLU A 87 17.11 -20.27 2.55
CA GLU A 87 16.56 -21.31 3.41
C GLU A 87 15.58 -20.73 4.43
N GLY A 88 15.94 -19.59 5.05
CA GLY A 88 15.06 -18.86 5.96
C GLY A 88 13.79 -18.38 5.26
N GLY A 89 13.89 -18.01 3.97
CA GLY A 89 12.74 -17.65 3.15
C GLY A 89 11.80 -18.84 2.90
N ILE A 90 12.35 -19.98 2.51
CA ILE A 90 11.57 -21.22 2.29
C ILE A 90 10.89 -21.68 3.58
N GLU A 91 11.60 -21.68 4.71
CA GLU A 91 11.04 -22.04 6.00
C GLU A 91 9.91 -21.09 6.41
N LEU A 92 10.11 -19.79 6.24
CA LEU A 92 9.11 -18.76 6.53
C LEU A 92 7.84 -18.96 5.72
N VAL A 93 7.95 -19.14 4.40
CA VAL A 93 6.80 -19.37 3.51
C VAL A 93 6.01 -20.60 3.95
N ARG A 94 6.69 -21.73 4.18
CA ARG A 94 6.03 -22.98 4.61
C ARG A 94 5.30 -22.79 5.95
N GLY A 95 5.96 -22.18 6.93
CA GLY A 95 5.37 -21.93 8.24
C GLY A 95 4.16 -21.00 8.17
N LEU A 96 4.23 -19.92 7.38
CA LEU A 96 3.11 -19.00 7.18
C LEU A 96 1.93 -19.68 6.49
N MET A 97 2.18 -20.44 5.41
CA MET A 97 1.12 -21.13 4.67
C MET A 97 0.42 -22.15 5.55
N GLU A 98 1.17 -22.93 6.34
CA GLU A 98 0.60 -23.94 7.23
C GLU A 98 -0.29 -23.31 8.31
N VAL A 99 0.22 -22.32 9.02
CA VAL A 99 -0.49 -21.72 10.16
C VAL A 99 -1.72 -20.95 9.69
N LEU A 100 -1.57 -20.13 8.65
CA LEU A 100 -2.68 -19.32 8.14
C LEU A 100 -3.78 -20.18 7.51
N LYS A 101 -3.43 -21.28 6.86
CA LYS A 101 -4.42 -22.26 6.35
C LYS A 101 -5.30 -22.84 7.46
N ARG A 102 -4.75 -23.10 8.65
CA ARG A 102 -5.50 -23.62 9.81
C ARG A 102 -6.55 -22.64 10.31
N THR A 103 -6.32 -21.35 10.14
CA THR A 103 -7.23 -20.27 10.55
C THR A 103 -8.13 -19.77 9.42
N GLY A 104 -8.08 -20.43 8.25
CA GLY A 104 -8.88 -20.10 7.08
C GLY A 104 -8.31 -18.97 6.22
N PHE A 105 -7.16 -18.40 6.58
CA PHE A 105 -6.46 -17.47 5.71
C PHE A 105 -5.64 -18.23 4.67
N ARG A 106 -5.66 -17.74 3.43
CA ARG A 106 -4.80 -18.24 2.35
C ARG A 106 -3.94 -17.09 1.83
N ILE A 107 -2.63 -17.29 1.84
CA ILE A 107 -1.70 -16.40 1.15
C ILE A 107 -1.58 -16.87 -0.29
N THR A 108 -1.63 -15.95 -1.21
CA THR A 108 -1.49 -16.19 -2.65
C THR A 108 -0.73 -15.03 -3.28
N LYS A 109 -0.35 -15.18 -4.54
CA LYS A 109 0.39 -14.17 -5.31
C LYS A 109 1.76 -13.86 -4.71
N PHE A 110 2.45 -14.92 -4.32
CA PHE A 110 3.84 -14.78 -3.87
C PHE A 110 4.73 -14.19 -4.96
N VAL A 111 5.64 -13.33 -4.53
CA VAL A 111 6.68 -12.72 -5.33
C VAL A 111 7.98 -12.78 -4.53
N SER A 112 9.09 -13.13 -5.15
CA SER A 112 10.41 -13.15 -4.51
C SER A 112 11.49 -12.80 -5.52
N ASN A 113 12.59 -12.22 -5.05
CA ASN A 113 13.82 -12.04 -5.81
C ASN A 113 14.69 -13.31 -5.85
N SER A 114 14.31 -14.38 -5.12
CA SER A 114 14.95 -15.69 -5.17
C SER A 114 14.07 -16.71 -5.90
N LYS A 115 14.61 -17.30 -6.94
CA LYS A 115 13.96 -18.37 -7.71
C LYS A 115 13.72 -19.63 -6.84
N GLU A 116 14.69 -19.98 -6.01
CA GLU A 116 14.62 -21.15 -5.13
C GLU A 116 13.47 -21.05 -4.14
N VAL A 117 13.18 -19.83 -3.65
CA VAL A 117 12.01 -19.57 -2.81
C VAL A 117 10.73 -19.78 -3.61
N LEU A 118 10.63 -19.25 -4.82
CA LEU A 118 9.46 -19.41 -5.68
C LEU A 118 9.23 -20.88 -6.04
N ASP A 119 10.29 -21.63 -6.36
CA ASP A 119 10.22 -23.05 -6.71
C ASP A 119 9.71 -23.92 -5.53
N SER A 120 9.79 -23.41 -4.30
CA SER A 120 9.25 -24.09 -3.10
C SER A 120 7.74 -23.86 -2.89
N ILE A 121 7.10 -23.01 -3.67
CA ILE A 121 5.71 -22.58 -3.53
C ILE A 121 4.85 -23.25 -4.61
N PRO A 122 3.61 -23.70 -4.30
CA PRO A 122 2.69 -24.18 -5.32
C PRO A 122 2.46 -23.16 -6.43
N ALA A 123 2.49 -23.58 -7.68
CA ALA A 123 2.41 -22.68 -8.84
C ALA A 123 1.14 -21.80 -8.85
N GLU A 124 0.02 -22.34 -8.33
CA GLU A 124 -1.24 -21.60 -8.22
C GLU A 124 -1.19 -20.44 -7.19
N ASP A 125 -0.24 -20.46 -6.28
CA ASP A 125 -0.08 -19.42 -5.25
C ASP A 125 1.00 -18.37 -5.62
N ILE A 126 1.74 -18.59 -6.70
CA ILE A 126 2.71 -17.61 -7.23
C ILE A 126 1.97 -16.54 -8.04
N SER A 127 2.46 -15.30 -7.97
CA SER A 127 1.94 -14.23 -8.83
C SER A 127 2.18 -14.58 -10.32
N PRO A 128 1.18 -14.47 -11.20
CA PRO A 128 1.39 -14.69 -12.63
C PRO A 128 2.51 -13.82 -13.23
N LYS A 129 2.76 -12.66 -12.63
CA LYS A 129 3.83 -11.76 -13.06
C LYS A 129 5.20 -12.17 -12.56
N ALA A 130 5.27 -12.83 -11.39
CA ALA A 130 6.54 -13.34 -10.86
C ALA A 130 7.10 -14.50 -11.69
N SER A 131 6.24 -15.28 -12.34
CA SER A 131 6.65 -16.37 -13.23
C SER A 131 7.06 -15.90 -14.63
N ILE A 132 6.79 -14.64 -14.96
CA ILE A 132 7.12 -14.07 -16.28
C ILE A 132 8.43 -13.31 -16.18
N HIS A 133 9.54 -14.04 -16.14
CA HIS A 133 10.86 -13.51 -16.49
C HIS A 133 10.98 -13.01 -17.95
N LEU A 134 9.87 -12.90 -18.67
CA LEU A 134 9.82 -12.72 -20.12
C LEU A 134 9.09 -11.47 -20.60
N ASP A 135 8.38 -10.74 -19.73
CA ASP A 135 7.72 -9.50 -20.15
C ASP A 135 8.48 -8.27 -19.67
N ALA A 136 8.63 -7.34 -20.60
CA ALA A 136 9.55 -6.21 -20.62
C ALA A 136 9.53 -5.24 -19.42
N ASP A 137 8.67 -5.44 -18.42
CA ASP A 137 8.58 -4.48 -17.33
C ASP A 137 9.05 -5.00 -15.97
N GLY A 138 9.19 -6.33 -15.72
CA GLY A 138 9.76 -6.91 -14.48
C GLY A 138 9.29 -6.29 -13.15
N LEU A 139 8.29 -5.40 -13.22
CA LEU A 139 7.87 -4.54 -12.13
C LEU A 139 6.62 -5.10 -11.46
N GLU A 140 6.73 -5.44 -10.19
CA GLU A 140 5.58 -5.81 -9.37
C GLU A 140 5.11 -4.62 -8.53
N ARG A 141 3.80 -4.51 -8.31
CA ARG A 141 3.26 -3.47 -7.43
C ARG A 141 3.13 -4.01 -6.02
N LEU A 142 3.93 -3.45 -5.13
CA LEU A 142 3.91 -3.77 -3.72
C LEU A 142 3.47 -2.54 -2.93
N LEU A 143 2.32 -2.63 -2.28
CA LEU A 143 1.76 -1.51 -1.51
C LEU A 143 1.64 -0.20 -2.31
N GLY A 144 1.58 -0.27 -3.65
CA GLY A 144 1.54 0.89 -4.54
C GLY A 144 2.89 1.44 -5.00
N ALA A 145 4.00 1.03 -4.38
CA ALA A 145 5.33 1.20 -4.95
C ALA A 145 5.55 0.13 -6.05
N LYS A 146 6.43 0.42 -6.98
CA LYS A 146 6.86 -0.57 -7.97
C LYS A 146 8.18 -1.19 -7.51
N TRP A 147 8.20 -2.50 -7.42
CA TRP A 147 9.42 -3.25 -7.13
C TRP A 147 9.96 -3.87 -8.42
N ASP A 148 11.15 -3.47 -8.79
CA ASP A 148 11.91 -4.08 -9.87
C ASP A 148 12.65 -5.29 -9.29
N ILE A 149 12.12 -6.47 -9.56
CA ILE A 149 12.61 -7.72 -8.99
C ILE A 149 14.06 -8.03 -9.46
N PRO A 150 14.40 -7.89 -10.76
CA PRO A 150 15.76 -8.16 -11.25
C PRO A 150 16.84 -7.31 -10.61
N SER A 151 16.58 -6.03 -10.39
CA SER A 151 17.55 -5.11 -9.78
C SER A 151 17.41 -5.00 -8.25
N ASP A 152 16.38 -5.63 -7.70
CA ASP A 152 16.00 -5.55 -6.28
C ASP A 152 15.86 -4.10 -5.78
N THR A 153 15.16 -3.28 -6.57
CA THR A 153 15.00 -1.85 -6.28
C THR A 153 13.56 -1.41 -6.29
N PHE A 154 13.21 -0.49 -5.39
CA PHE A 154 11.91 0.17 -5.43
C PHE A 154 11.94 1.36 -6.37
N THR A 155 10.95 1.44 -7.26
CA THR A 155 10.75 2.56 -8.17
C THR A 155 9.41 3.24 -7.86
N PHE A 156 9.39 4.55 -8.02
CA PHE A 156 8.19 5.36 -7.82
C PHE A 156 7.74 5.92 -9.16
N THR A 157 6.48 5.72 -9.49
CA THR A 157 5.92 6.36 -10.67
C THR A 157 5.32 7.69 -10.26
N TYR A 158 5.84 8.74 -10.81
CA TYR A 158 5.25 10.06 -10.74
C TYR A 158 4.44 10.31 -12.02
N ASN A 159 3.14 10.47 -11.87
CA ASN A 159 2.32 10.96 -12.97
C ASN A 159 2.33 12.49 -12.91
N PHE A 160 2.89 13.14 -13.91
CA PHE A 160 2.81 14.58 -14.02
C PHE A 160 1.32 14.98 -14.06
N ILE A 161 0.90 15.72 -13.04
CA ILE A 161 -0.46 16.25 -12.95
C ILE A 161 -0.36 17.72 -13.18
N ASP A 162 -0.91 18.20 -14.28
CA ASP A 162 -1.12 19.63 -14.47
C ASP A 162 -2.10 20.14 -13.40
N ALA A 163 -1.61 21.00 -12.56
CA ALA A 163 -2.35 21.53 -11.43
C ALA A 163 -2.07 23.02 -11.26
N PRO A 164 -3.09 23.83 -10.95
CA PRO A 164 -2.92 25.26 -10.78
C PRO A 164 -1.95 25.54 -9.62
N SER A 165 -1.24 26.67 -9.70
CA SER A 165 -0.39 27.19 -8.62
C SER A 165 -1.27 27.69 -7.47
N SER A 166 -1.89 26.77 -6.74
CA SER A 166 -2.79 27.03 -5.63
C SER A 166 -2.62 25.99 -4.53
N LYS A 167 -3.17 26.25 -3.36
CA LYS A 167 -3.18 25.31 -2.24
C LYS A 167 -3.77 23.95 -2.64
N ARG A 168 -4.86 23.96 -3.43
CA ARG A 168 -5.49 22.74 -3.97
C ARG A 168 -4.57 22.02 -4.95
N GLY A 169 -3.89 22.75 -5.82
CA GLY A 169 -2.94 22.18 -6.77
C GLY A 169 -1.76 21.51 -6.08
N ILE A 170 -1.15 22.16 -5.08
CA ILE A 170 -0.07 21.56 -4.27
C ILE A 170 -0.54 20.27 -3.60
N LEU A 171 -1.74 20.28 -3.01
CA LEU A 171 -2.29 19.07 -2.37
C LEU A 171 -2.53 17.95 -3.40
N LYS A 172 -3.05 18.29 -4.59
CA LYS A 172 -3.30 17.33 -5.68
C LYS A 172 -1.99 16.63 -6.11
N VAL A 173 -0.94 17.41 -6.34
CA VAL A 173 0.39 16.91 -6.72
C VAL A 173 0.99 16.08 -5.59
N THR A 174 0.94 16.56 -4.35
CA THR A 174 1.49 15.85 -3.19
C THR A 174 0.79 14.49 -2.98
N ARG A 175 -0.53 14.43 -3.17
CA ARG A 175 -1.31 13.19 -3.03
C ARG A 175 -1.14 12.22 -4.19
N SER A 176 -0.60 12.65 -5.32
CA SER A 176 -0.29 11.75 -6.45
C SER A 176 0.93 10.88 -6.18
N LEU A 177 1.78 11.31 -5.23
CA LEU A 177 2.91 10.51 -4.74
C LEU A 177 2.39 9.54 -3.68
N PHE A 178 2.24 8.29 -4.07
CA PHE A 178 1.85 7.23 -3.14
C PHE A 178 3.11 6.61 -2.54
N ASP A 179 3.34 6.86 -1.27
CA ASP A 179 4.53 6.42 -0.53
C ASP A 179 4.14 5.73 0.78
N PRO A 180 3.64 4.51 0.72
CA PRO A 180 3.24 3.76 1.91
C PRO A 180 4.41 3.33 2.80
N LEU A 181 5.60 3.21 2.22
CA LEU A 181 6.82 2.81 2.93
C LEU A 181 7.56 4.00 3.55
N GLY A 182 7.15 5.23 3.24
CA GLY A 182 7.77 6.44 3.78
C GLY A 182 9.15 6.78 3.21
N ILE A 183 9.51 6.22 2.06
CA ILE A 183 10.82 6.45 1.42
C ILE A 183 10.93 7.90 0.91
N LEU A 184 9.81 8.45 0.42
CA LEU A 184 9.74 9.82 -0.11
C LEU A 184 9.32 10.85 0.94
N VAL A 185 9.27 10.47 2.22
CA VAL A 185 8.72 11.32 3.30
C VAL A 185 9.40 12.68 3.37
N ALA A 186 10.70 12.76 3.13
CA ALA A 186 11.45 14.02 3.15
C ALA A 186 10.95 15.02 2.09
N PHE A 187 10.65 14.54 0.88
CA PHE A 187 10.07 15.35 -0.20
C PHE A 187 8.63 15.74 0.09
N ILE A 188 7.82 14.79 0.54
CA ILE A 188 6.42 15.02 0.90
C ILE A 188 6.31 16.01 2.07
N LEU A 189 7.25 15.99 3.01
CA LEU A 189 7.29 16.90 4.15
C LEU A 189 7.39 18.36 3.71
N ILE A 190 8.24 18.66 2.73
CA ILE A 190 8.39 20.04 2.20
C ILE A 190 7.05 20.56 1.71
N ALA A 191 6.32 19.78 0.93
CA ALA A 191 5.00 20.17 0.43
C ALA A 191 3.96 20.33 1.57
N LYS A 192 4.01 19.48 2.59
CA LYS A 192 3.14 19.59 3.77
C LYS A 192 3.43 20.85 4.57
N LEU A 193 4.71 21.19 4.76
CA LEU A 193 5.11 22.45 5.44
C LEU A 193 4.63 23.67 4.67
N LEU A 194 4.75 23.65 3.34
CA LEU A 194 4.22 24.71 2.49
C LEU A 194 2.71 24.86 2.64
N LEU A 195 1.96 23.77 2.62
CA LEU A 195 0.51 23.78 2.85
C LEU A 195 0.13 24.34 4.22
N GLN A 196 0.90 24.01 5.26
CA GLN A 196 0.72 24.56 6.61
C GLN A 196 0.93 26.07 6.62
N GLU A 197 2.00 26.55 5.98
CA GLU A 197 2.30 27.98 5.92
C GLU A 197 1.23 28.76 5.15
N LEU A 198 0.79 28.26 4.00
CA LEU A 198 -0.31 28.85 3.23
C LEU A 198 -1.62 28.89 4.03
N ARG A 199 -1.85 27.89 4.89
CA ARG A 199 -2.99 27.88 5.80
C ARG A 199 -2.83 28.95 6.89
N ARG A 200 -1.64 29.10 7.46
CA ARG A 200 -1.32 30.10 8.49
C ARG A 200 -1.49 31.53 7.95
N LEU A 201 -1.13 31.75 6.67
CA LEU A 201 -1.26 33.04 5.97
C LEU A 201 -2.70 33.33 5.51
N GLY A 202 -3.65 32.43 5.74
CA GLY A 202 -5.06 32.64 5.41
C GLY A 202 -5.40 32.48 3.93
N PHE A 203 -4.50 31.90 3.11
CA PHE A 203 -4.82 31.64 1.70
C PHE A 203 -6.00 30.72 1.57
N ASP A 204 -6.89 31.00 0.63
CA ASP A 204 -7.98 30.10 0.27
C ASP A 204 -7.48 28.97 -0.64
N TRP A 205 -8.31 27.92 -0.83
CA TRP A 205 -7.91 26.72 -1.54
C TRP A 205 -7.56 26.94 -3.02
N ASP A 206 -8.25 27.85 -3.66
CA ASP A 206 -8.16 28.11 -5.10
C ASP A 206 -7.49 29.45 -5.44
N THR A 207 -7.02 30.17 -4.42
CA THR A 207 -6.25 31.41 -4.62
C THR A 207 -4.96 31.11 -5.36
N GLU A 208 -4.76 31.75 -6.50
CA GLU A 208 -3.56 31.62 -7.31
C GLU A 208 -2.35 32.21 -6.57
N LEU A 209 -1.30 31.40 -6.44
CA LEU A 209 -0.05 31.81 -5.83
C LEU A 209 0.81 32.51 -6.89
N GLN A 210 0.93 33.83 -6.78
CA GLN A 210 1.75 34.59 -7.70
C GLN A 210 3.24 34.26 -7.50
N THR A 211 3.89 33.88 -8.58
CA THR A 211 5.35 33.75 -8.68
C THR A 211 5.96 35.13 -8.84
N SER A 212 5.97 35.94 -7.79
CA SER A 212 6.65 37.25 -7.87
C SER A 212 8.16 37.06 -7.75
N SER A 213 8.87 37.35 -8.80
CA SER A 213 10.32 37.50 -8.86
C SER A 213 10.80 38.81 -8.19
N HIS A 214 10.30 39.13 -7.01
CA HIS A 214 10.75 40.31 -6.30
C HIS A 214 11.67 39.95 -5.13
N THR A 215 12.91 40.33 -5.28
CA THR A 215 13.94 40.52 -4.25
C THR A 215 13.41 41.46 -3.18
N GLY A 216 12.73 40.93 -2.22
CA GLY A 216 12.26 41.63 -1.03
C GLY A 216 12.71 40.90 0.22
N SER A 217 13.20 41.61 1.21
CA SER A 217 13.90 41.29 2.43
C SER A 217 13.27 40.26 3.39
N ASP A 218 12.47 39.32 2.91
CA ASP A 218 11.90 38.25 3.71
C ASP A 218 12.30 36.85 3.15
N GLY A 219 13.49 36.38 3.56
CA GLY A 219 14.09 35.13 3.10
C GLY A 219 13.22 33.89 3.33
N ARG A 220 12.17 33.96 4.13
CA ARG A 220 11.20 32.86 4.32
C ARG A 220 10.20 32.76 3.17
N ARG A 221 9.82 33.87 2.53
CA ARG A 221 8.95 33.83 1.35
C ARG A 221 9.63 33.26 0.14
N GLN A 222 10.94 33.43 -0.02
CA GLN A 222 11.73 32.83 -1.11
C GLN A 222 11.84 31.33 -1.01
N GLN A 223 11.98 30.76 0.19
CA GLN A 223 12.03 29.30 0.36
C GLN A 223 10.69 28.62 0.01
N THR A 224 9.58 29.28 0.29
CA THR A 224 8.23 28.80 -0.06
C THR A 224 8.03 28.76 -1.57
N MET A 225 8.54 29.72 -2.30
CA MET A 225 8.47 29.78 -3.76
C MET A 225 9.39 28.77 -4.44
N LEU A 226 10.61 28.56 -3.93
CA LEU A 226 11.52 27.56 -4.45
C LEU A 226 10.93 26.13 -4.36
N ALA A 227 10.18 25.82 -3.32
CA ALA A 227 9.50 24.53 -3.19
C ALA A 227 8.39 24.34 -4.26
N VAL A 228 7.63 25.40 -4.58
CA VAL A 228 6.64 25.34 -5.68
C VAL A 228 7.34 25.23 -7.04
N CYS A 229 8.43 25.97 -7.26
CA CYS A 229 9.22 25.86 -8.48
C CYS A 229 9.93 24.52 -8.62
N VAL A 230 10.40 23.90 -7.51
CA VAL A 230 10.95 22.54 -7.52
C VAL A 230 9.89 21.51 -7.87
N PHE A 231 8.64 21.69 -7.45
CA PHE A 231 7.53 20.82 -7.86
C PHE A 231 7.02 21.07 -9.28
N HIS A 232 7.13 22.30 -9.81
CA HIS A 232 6.72 22.65 -11.17
C HIS A 232 7.87 22.66 -12.18
N GLY A 233 9.10 22.93 -11.77
CA GLY A 233 10.28 23.07 -12.63
C GLY A 233 11.28 21.95 -12.56
N ALA A 234 11.12 21.01 -11.64
CA ALA A 234 11.80 19.73 -11.76
C ALA A 234 11.07 18.94 -12.87
N SER A 235 11.41 19.21 -14.11
CA SER A 235 11.82 18.13 -14.98
C SER A 235 12.82 17.32 -14.16
N ILE A 236 12.33 16.47 -13.32
CA ILE A 236 13.06 15.30 -12.87
C ILE A 236 13.27 14.57 -14.18
N GLN A 237 14.36 14.92 -14.87
CA GLN A 237 14.97 13.99 -15.80
C GLN A 237 14.93 12.67 -15.06
N GLN A 238 14.38 11.73 -15.70
CA GLN A 238 14.12 10.36 -15.34
C GLN A 238 15.45 9.67 -14.95
N GLU A 239 16.08 10.13 -13.91
CA GLU A 239 17.04 9.37 -13.14
C GLU A 239 16.24 8.76 -12.00
N SER A 240 15.69 7.58 -12.30
CA SER A 240 15.30 6.62 -11.28
C SER A 240 16.51 6.44 -10.36
N ARG A 241 16.51 7.13 -9.22
CA ARG A 241 17.50 6.87 -8.17
C ARG A 241 17.09 5.56 -7.52
N TYR A 242 17.71 4.52 -8.00
CA TYR A 242 17.66 3.19 -7.42
C TYR A 242 18.26 3.26 -6.01
N LEU A 243 17.47 2.88 -5.01
CA LEU A 243 17.99 2.61 -3.69
C LEU A 243 18.21 1.10 -3.60
N PRO A 244 19.47 0.62 -3.63
CA PRO A 244 19.74 -0.80 -3.53
C PRO A 244 19.44 -1.26 -2.09
N PHE A 245 18.52 -2.19 -1.97
CA PHE A 245 18.31 -2.96 -0.76
C PHE A 245 18.86 -4.37 -0.99
N SER A 246 19.94 -4.70 -0.34
CA SER A 246 20.55 -6.03 -0.42
C SER A 246 19.93 -6.94 0.64
N SER A 247 18.80 -7.56 0.35
CA SER A 247 18.22 -8.63 1.16
C SER A 247 17.16 -9.38 0.34
N THR A 248 16.98 -10.68 0.63
CA THR A 248 15.96 -11.50 -0.01
C THR A 248 14.58 -11.10 0.52
N TYR A 249 13.64 -10.76 -0.37
CA TYR A 249 12.26 -10.37 -0.03
C TYR A 249 11.29 -11.50 -0.36
N LEU A 250 10.23 -11.58 0.41
CA LEU A 250 9.08 -12.47 0.27
C LEU A 250 7.79 -11.71 0.04
#